data_385f937a74f5e90ada84d4c7cab85aa6
#
_entry.id   385f937a74f5e90ada84d4c7cab85aa6
#
_cell.length_a   1.000
_cell.length_b   1.000
_cell.length_c   1.000
_cell.angle_alpha   90.00
_cell.angle_beta   90.00
_cell.angle_gamma   90.00
#
_symmetry.space_group_name_H-M   'P 1'
#
loop_
_entity.id
_entity.type
_entity.pdbx_description
1 polymer ?
#
loop_
_entity_poly.entity_id
_entity_poly.type
_entity_poly.pdbx_seq_one_letter_code
_entity_poly.pdbx_strand_id
1 'polypeptide(L)'
;MFVENLRWAAAFAPKQKLTIEPINGVDMPGYFLNDFDLAMDVLAEIDAPNLFLQFDAYHAAKIIGDVLGTWDKVRARTAHIQVGGVPDRAEPTGGDFDYPAFFKTLDKQKFQGWVSGEYTPAGRTEENLSWIS
;
A
#
# COMPACT_ATOMS: atom_id res chain seq x y z
N MET A 1 -15.32 -12.73 11.91
CA MET A 1 -14.88 -11.63 12.82
C MET A 1 -14.18 -10.47 12.10
N PHE A 2 -13.13 -10.69 11.28
CA PHE A 2 -12.44 -9.59 10.57
C PHE A 2 -13.38 -8.85 9.58
N VAL A 3 -14.01 -9.56 8.67
CA VAL A 3 -14.98 -9.03 7.69
C VAL A 3 -16.16 -8.32 8.38
N GLU A 4 -16.70 -8.92 9.43
CA GLU A 4 -17.82 -8.34 10.19
C GLU A 4 -17.46 -7.01 10.85
N ASN A 5 -16.25 -6.92 11.44
CA ASN A 5 -15.74 -5.70 12.04
C ASN A 5 -15.54 -4.59 11.01
N LEU A 6 -14.99 -4.94 9.83
CA LEU A 6 -14.82 -3.98 8.74
C LEU A 6 -16.18 -3.51 8.16
N ARG A 7 -17.13 -4.42 8.00
CA ARG A 7 -18.50 -4.07 7.58
C ARG A 7 -19.15 -3.11 8.55
N TRP A 8 -19.00 -3.39 9.85
CA TRP A 8 -19.49 -2.49 10.90
C TRP A 8 -18.77 -1.12 10.83
N ALA A 9 -17.44 -1.09 10.70
CA ALA A 9 -16.67 0.15 10.65
C ALA A 9 -17.05 0.99 9.42
N ALA A 10 -17.22 0.38 8.26
CA ALA A 10 -17.65 1.06 7.04
C ALA A 10 -19.05 1.69 7.20
N ALA A 11 -19.97 0.97 7.82
CA ALA A 11 -21.33 1.47 8.11
C ALA A 11 -21.34 2.57 9.18
N PHE A 12 -20.47 2.45 10.19
CA PHE A 12 -20.36 3.43 11.28
C PHE A 12 -19.78 4.76 10.83
N ALA A 13 -18.82 4.74 9.90
CA ALA A 13 -18.12 5.93 9.40
C ALA A 13 -18.33 6.14 7.89
N PRO A 14 -19.56 6.29 7.37
CA PRO A 14 -19.85 6.24 5.94
C PRO A 14 -19.24 7.39 5.12
N LYS A 15 -18.84 8.48 5.79
CA LYS A 15 -18.20 9.64 5.14
C LYS A 15 -16.67 9.57 5.15
N GLN A 16 -16.09 8.60 5.85
CA GLN A 16 -14.64 8.41 5.93
C GLN A 16 -14.20 7.34 4.93
N LYS A 17 -13.10 7.58 4.23
CA LYS A 17 -12.40 6.51 3.51
C LYS A 17 -11.64 5.68 4.53
N LEU A 18 -11.95 4.40 4.58
CA LEU A 18 -11.25 3.40 5.38
C LEU A 18 -10.34 2.58 4.46
N THR A 19 -9.20 2.19 4.96
CA THR A 19 -8.28 1.33 4.21
C THR A 19 -7.89 0.10 5.01
N ILE A 20 -7.66 -1.00 4.29
CA ILE A 20 -6.99 -2.18 4.81
C ILE A 20 -5.66 -2.36 4.09
N GLU A 21 -4.66 -2.90 4.77
CA GLU A 21 -3.30 -3.00 4.27
C GLU A 21 -2.75 -4.41 4.44
N PRO A 22 -2.33 -5.08 3.36
CA PRO A 22 -1.53 -6.30 3.43
C PRO A 22 -0.11 -5.98 3.92
N ILE A 23 0.30 -6.63 5.02
CA ILE A 23 1.62 -6.46 5.63
C ILE A 23 2.40 -7.76 5.51
N ASN A 24 3.66 -7.70 5.10
CA ASN A 24 4.49 -8.88 4.90
C ASN A 24 4.77 -9.63 6.20
N GLY A 25 4.75 -10.96 6.12
CA GLY A 25 4.95 -11.86 7.25
C GLY A 25 6.40 -11.98 7.73
N VAL A 26 7.37 -11.38 7.03
CA VAL A 26 8.78 -11.34 7.46
C VAL A 26 8.95 -10.30 8.57
N ASP A 27 8.44 -9.09 8.34
CA ASP A 27 8.53 -7.99 9.31
C ASP A 27 7.49 -8.13 10.43
N MET A 28 6.30 -8.69 10.11
CA MET A 28 5.23 -8.94 11.08
C MET A 28 4.75 -10.40 11.04
N PRO A 29 5.48 -11.34 11.67
CA PRO A 29 5.09 -12.74 11.73
C PRO A 29 3.71 -12.93 12.37
N GLY A 30 2.81 -13.66 11.68
CA GLY A 30 1.47 -13.94 12.16
C GLY A 30 0.44 -12.82 11.91
N TYR A 31 0.79 -11.75 11.19
CA TYR A 31 -0.19 -10.76 10.77
C TYR A 31 -1.23 -11.40 9.84
N PHE A 32 -2.51 -11.20 10.15
CA PHE A 32 -3.61 -11.90 9.46
C PHE A 32 -3.71 -11.53 7.98
N LEU A 33 -3.70 -10.22 7.66
CA LEU A 33 -3.84 -9.72 6.30
C LEU A 33 -2.46 -9.58 5.65
N ASN A 34 -1.87 -10.69 5.23
CA ASN A 34 -0.53 -10.76 4.67
C ASN A 34 -0.50 -11.14 3.18
N ASP A 35 -1.62 -10.98 2.50
CA ASP A 35 -1.81 -11.37 1.10
C ASP A 35 -2.74 -10.38 0.38
N PHE A 36 -2.37 -9.99 -0.85
CA PHE A 36 -3.15 -9.03 -1.64
C PHE A 36 -4.42 -9.64 -2.23
N ASP A 37 -4.41 -10.92 -2.61
CA ASP A 37 -5.60 -11.59 -3.14
C ASP A 37 -6.64 -11.74 -2.01
N LEU A 38 -6.21 -12.12 -0.80
CA LEU A 38 -7.07 -12.13 0.39
C LEU A 38 -7.66 -10.74 0.68
N ALA A 39 -6.87 -9.67 0.57
CA ALA A 39 -7.38 -8.32 0.78
C ALA A 39 -8.46 -7.95 -0.25
N MET A 40 -8.25 -8.30 -1.52
CA MET A 40 -9.23 -8.05 -2.58
C MET A 40 -10.51 -8.85 -2.39
N ASP A 41 -10.41 -10.11 -1.94
CA ASP A 41 -11.57 -10.95 -1.60
C ASP A 41 -12.38 -10.33 -0.45
N VAL A 42 -11.72 -9.86 0.60
CA VAL A 42 -12.37 -9.15 1.72
C VAL A 42 -13.08 -7.88 1.25
N LEU A 43 -12.43 -7.07 0.39
CA LEU A 43 -13.04 -5.86 -0.17
C LEU A 43 -14.26 -6.19 -1.04
N ALA A 44 -14.19 -7.27 -1.81
CA ALA A 44 -15.30 -7.72 -2.66
C ALA A 44 -16.46 -8.29 -1.84
N GLU A 45 -16.19 -9.06 -0.78
CA GLU A 45 -17.20 -9.62 0.09
C GLU A 45 -17.98 -8.54 0.87
N ILE A 46 -17.28 -7.48 1.32
CA ILE A 46 -17.92 -6.39 2.07
C ILE A 46 -18.65 -5.44 1.13
N ASP A 47 -18.08 -5.16 -0.03
CA ASP A 47 -18.58 -4.26 -1.08
C ASP A 47 -19.06 -2.88 -0.56
N ALA A 48 -18.33 -2.33 0.40
CA ALA A 48 -18.62 -1.01 0.94
C ALA A 48 -17.97 0.10 0.08
N PRO A 49 -18.69 1.18 -0.25
CA PRO A 49 -18.19 2.23 -1.15
C PRO A 49 -17.09 3.10 -0.52
N ASN A 50 -16.91 3.02 0.79
CA ASN A 50 -15.91 3.77 1.55
C ASN A 50 -14.76 2.92 2.10
N LEU A 51 -14.69 1.63 1.74
CA LEU A 51 -13.61 0.73 2.15
C LEU A 51 -12.71 0.41 0.96
N PHE A 52 -11.40 0.65 1.10
CA PHE A 52 -10.41 0.60 0.05
C PHE A 52 -9.16 -0.16 0.49
N LEU A 53 -8.25 -0.36 -0.44
CA LEU A 53 -6.90 -0.86 -0.18
C LEU A 53 -5.95 0.32 0.09
N GLN A 54 -5.06 0.15 1.06
CA GLN A 54 -3.79 0.84 1.16
C GLN A 54 -2.72 -0.05 0.53
N PHE A 55 -2.09 0.46 -0.52
CA PHE A 55 -1.05 -0.26 -1.24
C PHE A 55 0.31 0.23 -0.77
N ASP A 56 1.03 -0.58 -0.01
CA ASP A 56 2.44 -0.33 0.30
C ASP A 56 3.33 -1.11 -0.68
N ALA A 57 4.10 -0.37 -1.49
CA ALA A 57 4.99 -0.96 -2.50
C ALA A 57 6.11 -1.81 -1.87
N TYR A 58 6.59 -1.44 -0.67
CA TYR A 58 7.55 -2.22 0.08
C TYR A 58 6.96 -3.58 0.50
N HIS A 59 5.73 -3.58 1.05
CA HIS A 59 5.08 -4.83 1.41
C HIS A 59 4.78 -5.69 0.18
N ALA A 60 4.37 -5.11 -0.95
CA ALA A 60 4.16 -5.83 -2.19
C ALA A 60 5.45 -6.50 -2.68
N ALA A 61 6.59 -5.81 -2.61
CA ALA A 61 7.89 -6.38 -2.95
C ALA A 61 8.27 -7.57 -2.04
N LYS A 62 8.00 -7.47 -0.74
CA LYS A 62 8.32 -8.52 0.23
C LYS A 62 7.36 -9.71 0.18
N ILE A 63 6.09 -9.52 -0.18
CA ILE A 63 5.08 -10.59 -0.26
C ILE A 63 5.19 -11.36 -1.58
N ILE A 64 5.27 -10.64 -2.71
CA ILE A 64 5.15 -11.23 -4.06
C ILE A 64 6.42 -11.06 -4.89
N GLY A 65 7.14 -9.95 -4.70
CA GLY A 65 8.29 -9.57 -5.53
C GLY A 65 7.92 -8.80 -6.81
N ASP A 66 6.71 -8.97 -7.35
CA ASP A 66 6.20 -8.26 -8.52
C ASP A 66 5.30 -7.09 -8.09
N VAL A 67 5.92 -5.95 -7.79
CA VAL A 67 5.20 -4.74 -7.34
C VAL A 67 4.28 -4.18 -8.42
N LEU A 68 4.74 -4.12 -9.68
CA LEU A 68 3.96 -3.54 -10.77
C LEU A 68 2.78 -4.43 -11.17
N GLY A 69 2.97 -5.73 -11.25
CA GLY A 69 1.87 -6.66 -11.52
C GLY A 69 0.85 -6.69 -10.39
N THR A 70 1.30 -6.57 -9.13
CA THR A 70 0.38 -6.45 -7.99
C THR A 70 -0.40 -5.14 -8.06
N TRP A 71 0.28 -4.01 -8.32
CA TRP A 71 -0.36 -2.71 -8.50
C TRP A 71 -1.46 -2.74 -9.56
N ASP A 72 -1.19 -3.30 -10.75
CA ASP A 72 -2.16 -3.39 -11.84
C ASP A 72 -3.43 -4.16 -11.45
N LYS A 73 -3.30 -5.20 -10.62
CA LYS A 73 -4.45 -5.96 -10.10
C LYS A 73 -5.30 -5.15 -9.11
N VAL A 74 -4.67 -4.38 -8.21
CA VAL A 74 -5.37 -3.80 -7.06
C VAL A 74 -5.69 -2.31 -7.20
N ARG A 75 -5.11 -1.60 -8.17
CA ARG A 75 -5.20 -0.14 -8.31
C ARG A 75 -6.62 0.42 -8.34
N ALA A 76 -7.58 -0.33 -8.89
CA ALA A 76 -8.98 0.10 -8.96
C ALA A 76 -9.66 0.21 -7.58
N ARG A 77 -9.13 -0.48 -6.57
CA ARG A 77 -9.63 -0.45 -5.19
C ARG A 77 -8.67 0.26 -4.23
N THR A 78 -7.58 0.83 -4.72
CA THR A 78 -6.56 1.52 -3.91
C THR A 78 -6.91 3.00 -3.75
N ALA A 79 -6.94 3.47 -2.49
CA ALA A 79 -7.17 4.88 -2.17
C ALA A 79 -5.92 5.60 -1.66
N HIS A 80 -4.91 4.87 -1.20
CA HIS A 80 -3.67 5.40 -0.64
C HIS A 80 -2.50 4.49 -0.99
N ILE A 81 -1.34 5.10 -1.29
CA ILE A 81 -0.10 4.38 -1.56
C ILE A 81 0.94 4.75 -0.52
N GLN A 82 1.69 3.75 -0.06
CA GLN A 82 2.90 3.96 0.73
C GLN A 82 4.13 3.44 -0.01
N VAL A 83 5.27 4.08 0.22
CA VAL A 83 6.55 3.72 -0.38
C VAL A 83 7.66 3.69 0.66
N GLY A 84 8.51 2.69 0.57
CA GLY A 84 9.73 2.53 1.35
C GLY A 84 10.75 1.75 0.54
N GLY A 85 12.04 2.08 0.67
CA GLY A 85 13.11 1.46 -0.10
C GLY A 85 13.18 -0.06 0.11
N VAL A 86 13.45 -0.79 -0.95
CA VAL A 86 13.58 -2.26 -0.92
C VAL A 86 15.06 -2.59 -1.09
N PRO A 87 15.65 -3.49 -0.25
CA PRO A 87 15.00 -4.36 0.73
C PRO A 87 14.90 -3.80 2.16
N ASP A 88 15.55 -2.67 2.48
CA ASP A 88 15.87 -2.26 3.86
C ASP A 88 14.86 -1.29 4.47
N ARG A 89 13.78 -0.97 3.74
CA ARG A 89 12.77 0.01 4.14
C ARG A 89 13.37 1.40 4.47
N ALA A 90 14.45 1.76 3.75
CA ALA A 90 15.05 3.10 3.75
C ALA A 90 14.32 4.03 2.76
N GLU A 91 14.98 5.11 2.32
CA GLU A 91 14.42 6.04 1.34
C GLU A 91 14.09 5.34 0.00
N PRO A 92 12.96 5.68 -0.66
CA PRO A 92 12.59 5.10 -1.95
C PRO A 92 13.35 5.75 -3.12
N THR A 93 14.69 5.82 -3.01
CA THR A 93 15.59 6.47 -3.99
C THR A 93 16.46 5.49 -4.78
N GLY A 94 16.48 4.23 -4.37
CA GLY A 94 17.30 3.19 -4.97
C GLY A 94 16.91 1.81 -4.44
N GLY A 95 17.79 0.81 -4.63
CA GLY A 95 17.57 -0.57 -4.19
C GLY A 95 16.94 -1.43 -5.28
N ASP A 96 16.19 -2.46 -4.88
CA ASP A 96 15.71 -3.51 -5.77
C ASP A 96 14.42 -3.13 -6.54
N PHE A 97 13.86 -1.93 -6.31
CA PHE A 97 12.65 -1.47 -6.99
C PHE A 97 12.82 -0.06 -7.58
N ASP A 98 12.44 0.10 -8.86
CA ASP A 98 12.54 1.38 -9.59
C ASP A 98 11.34 2.29 -9.26
N TYR A 99 11.44 3.03 -8.15
CA TYR A 99 10.44 4.01 -7.73
C TYR A 99 10.20 5.13 -8.74
N PRO A 100 11.22 5.74 -9.38
CA PRO A 100 11.00 6.71 -10.45
C PRO A 100 10.11 6.19 -11.59
N ALA A 101 10.29 4.95 -12.03
CA ALA A 101 9.42 4.33 -13.03
C ALA A 101 8.00 4.07 -12.49
N PHE A 102 7.88 3.69 -11.24
CA PHE A 102 6.59 3.51 -10.58
C PHE A 102 5.81 4.83 -10.49
N PHE A 103 6.43 5.92 -10.04
CA PHE A 103 5.80 7.24 -9.97
C PHE A 103 5.32 7.73 -11.34
N LYS A 104 6.14 7.56 -12.39
CA LYS A 104 5.72 7.85 -13.77
C LYS A 104 4.51 7.01 -14.20
N THR A 105 4.41 5.78 -13.73
CA THR A 105 3.25 4.91 -14.00
C THR A 105 2.00 5.44 -13.31
N LEU A 106 2.10 5.87 -12.04
CA LEU A 106 0.99 6.47 -11.31
C LEU A 106 0.49 7.75 -11.99
N ASP A 107 1.40 8.62 -12.43
CA ASP A 107 1.06 9.85 -13.17
C ASP A 107 0.35 9.53 -14.48
N LYS A 108 0.88 8.60 -15.28
CA LYS A 108 0.28 8.15 -16.53
C LYS A 108 -1.12 7.58 -16.33
N GLN A 109 -1.33 6.85 -15.24
CA GLN A 109 -2.61 6.25 -14.86
C GLN A 109 -3.53 7.24 -14.13
N LYS A 110 -3.06 8.48 -13.87
CA LYS A 110 -3.80 9.54 -13.19
C LYS A 110 -4.34 9.10 -11.82
N PHE A 111 -3.50 8.46 -11.02
CA PHE A 111 -3.88 8.08 -9.67
C PHE A 111 -4.29 9.32 -8.86
N GLN A 112 -5.45 9.27 -8.19
CA GLN A 112 -6.05 10.42 -7.50
C GLN A 112 -5.85 10.39 -5.98
N GLY A 113 -5.16 9.38 -5.46
CA GLY A 113 -4.85 9.25 -4.03
C GLY A 113 -3.56 9.96 -3.65
N TRP A 114 -3.17 9.78 -2.41
CA TRP A 114 -1.88 10.24 -1.88
C TRP A 114 -0.83 9.13 -1.97
N VAL A 115 0.40 9.54 -2.21
CA VAL A 115 1.59 8.69 -2.09
C VAL A 115 2.41 9.23 -0.92
N SER A 116 2.58 8.44 0.11
CA SER A 116 3.31 8.82 1.33
C SER A 116 4.54 7.93 1.54
N GLY A 117 5.60 8.51 2.11
CA GLY A 117 6.75 7.75 2.58
C GLY A 117 6.44 7.03 3.89
N GLU A 118 6.74 5.74 3.96
CA GLU A 118 6.78 4.98 5.20
C GLU A 118 8.08 4.18 5.27
N TYR A 119 9.11 4.81 5.82
CA TYR A 119 10.46 4.25 5.85
C TYR A 119 11.27 4.78 7.03
N THR A 120 12.37 4.11 7.33
CA THR A 120 13.36 4.58 8.30
C THR A 120 14.46 5.31 7.54
N PRO A 121 14.57 6.64 7.66
CA PRO A 121 15.59 7.40 6.94
C PRO A 121 17.00 7.01 7.41
N ALA A 122 17.95 6.93 6.48
CA ALA A 122 19.34 6.62 6.78
C ALA A 122 20.06 7.73 7.59
N GLY A 123 19.51 8.96 7.54
CA GLY A 123 19.98 10.13 8.27
C GLY A 123 18.82 10.93 8.84
N ARG A 124 18.93 12.26 8.81
CA ARG A 124 17.83 13.14 9.21
C ARG A 124 16.73 13.12 8.15
N THR A 125 15.48 13.10 8.57
CA THR A 125 14.33 13.01 7.65
C THR A 125 14.36 14.11 6.59
N GLU A 126 14.60 15.35 6.97
CA GLU A 126 14.64 16.50 6.08
C GLU A 126 15.77 16.47 5.03
N GLU A 127 16.80 15.66 5.24
CA GLU A 127 17.91 15.48 4.30
C GLU A 127 17.64 14.38 3.28
N ASN A 128 16.58 13.59 3.48
CA ASN A 128 16.27 12.38 2.72
C ASN A 128 14.90 12.46 1.99
N LEU A 129 14.53 13.66 1.54
CA LEU A 129 13.25 13.91 0.84
C LEU A 129 13.41 14.11 -0.67
N SER A 130 14.55 13.78 -1.25
CA SER A 130 14.84 13.99 -2.69
C SER A 130 13.93 13.20 -3.64
N TRP A 131 13.23 12.20 -3.14
CA TRP A 131 12.27 11.41 -3.93
C TRP A 131 10.91 12.10 -4.14
N ILE A 132 10.65 13.22 -3.43
CA ILE A 132 9.37 13.98 -3.51
C ILE A 132 9.39 15.01 -4.65
N SER A 133 10.53 15.28 -5.27
CA SER A 133 10.72 16.31 -6.31
C SER A 133 10.19 15.91 -7.68
#